data_fc2395552aa6c036c364f6c7016e5860
#
_entry.id   fc2395552aa6c036c364f6c7016e5860
#
_cell.length_a   1.000
_cell.length_b   1.000
_cell.length_c   1.000
_cell.angle_alpha   90.00
_cell.angle_beta   90.00
_cell.angle_gamma   90.00
#
_symmetry.space_group_name_H-M   'P 1'
#
loop_
_entity.id
_entity.type
_entity.pdbx_description
1 polymer ?
#
loop_
_entity_poly.entity_id
_entity_poly.type
_entity_poly.pdbx_seq_one_letter_code
_entity_poly.pdbx_strand_id
1 'polypeptide(L)'
;MVDTDSGWDGRGGRGSRGTRDTGGTWGVRGARAPDALSDRRVAAPDRGVAAPDNRVAAPDRRFALPGRRVAAVSLVALAALATGCEPGTATGAPEASPPVRPTQAAAPSPTRTAPVTEDAKPRTAPPPSPSASTTPPAPAPATARPAPEPSTAPPPRVLMRTGSESDRVRELQARLRQIGHFGRNPTGYYGSVTADAVRSFQAKRSLPVTGSTDEVTWQRLLAMTRVPKAAELRPPTERPLAAPDERCLKGRVLCISKNSRTLAWMIDGKVVSAMDVRFGSEYTPTREGVFEVFWKSRDHVSTLYDTPMPYALFFSGGQAVHYSADFAANGYGGASHGCVNVRDKKKVAALFDQVRTGDKVVVYW
;
A
#
# COMPACT_ATOMS: atom_id res chain seq x y z
N MET A 1 -34.38 -44.80 -31.04
CA MET A 1 -33.73 -45.59 -32.11
C MET A 1 -32.24 -45.31 -32.03
N VAL A 2 -31.57 -46.39 -31.64
CA VAL A 2 -30.15 -46.78 -31.74
C VAL A 2 -29.15 -45.92 -30.94
N ASP A 3 -28.74 -46.25 -29.72
CA ASP A 3 -27.81 -47.27 -29.22
C ASP A 3 -26.49 -47.40 -29.98
N THR A 4 -25.37 -47.13 -29.28
CA THR A 4 -24.11 -47.89 -29.21
C THR A 4 -23.14 -47.07 -28.31
N ASP A 5 -22.92 -47.37 -27.11
CA ASP A 5 -22.16 -48.38 -26.32
C ASP A 5 -20.81 -48.78 -26.99
N SER A 6 -19.72 -48.48 -26.32
CA SER A 6 -18.45 -49.18 -26.37
C SER A 6 -17.59 -48.82 -25.16
N GLY A 7 -17.67 -49.70 -24.16
CA GLY A 7 -16.72 -49.79 -23.08
C GLY A 7 -15.37 -50.37 -23.55
N TRP A 8 -14.31 -50.06 -22.80
CA TRP A 8 -13.07 -50.82 -22.80
C TRP A 8 -12.58 -51.02 -21.34
N ASP A 9 -12.82 -52.26 -20.88
CA ASP A 9 -12.16 -52.94 -19.78
C ASP A 9 -10.84 -53.54 -20.27
N GLY A 10 -9.85 -53.65 -19.40
CA GLY A 10 -8.65 -54.45 -19.63
C GLY A 10 -7.56 -54.17 -18.64
N ARG A 11 -7.66 -54.63 -17.41
CA ARG A 11 -6.96 -55.74 -16.74
C ARG A 11 -5.49 -55.93 -17.15
N GLY A 12 -4.57 -55.79 -16.14
CA GLY A 12 -3.85 -56.91 -15.59
C GLY A 12 -2.32 -56.83 -15.76
N GLY A 13 -1.61 -56.97 -14.69
CA GLY A 13 -0.16 -57.18 -14.72
C GLY A 13 0.50 -57.20 -13.34
N ARG A 14 0.39 -58.36 -12.64
CA ARG A 14 1.18 -58.72 -11.44
C ARG A 14 2.55 -59.23 -11.85
N GLY A 15 3.60 -58.93 -11.03
CA GLY A 15 4.92 -59.59 -11.09
C GLY A 15 5.83 -58.90 -10.11
N SER A 16 5.94 -59.30 -8.94
CA SER A 16 6.67 -60.35 -8.20
C SER A 16 8.19 -60.07 -8.05
N ARG A 17 8.53 -59.82 -6.76
CA ARG A 17 9.69 -60.32 -5.99
C ARG A 17 11.10 -60.22 -6.53
N GLY A 18 11.94 -59.60 -5.70
CA GLY A 18 13.37 -59.73 -5.79
C GLY A 18 14.08 -59.19 -4.54
N THR A 19 14.16 -60.00 -3.53
CA THR A 19 14.99 -59.87 -2.32
C THR A 19 16.45 -60.09 -2.67
N ARG A 20 17.38 -59.27 -2.07
CA ARG A 20 18.72 -59.64 -1.53
C ARG A 20 19.35 -58.38 -0.94
N ASP A 21 19.45 -58.27 0.27
CA ASP A 21 20.37 -58.55 1.36
C ASP A 21 21.87 -58.49 0.96
N THR A 22 22.58 -57.53 1.49
CA THR A 22 23.99 -57.49 1.92
C THR A 22 24.16 -56.12 2.61
N GLY A 23 24.29 -55.97 3.91
CA GLY A 23 25.32 -56.55 4.77
C GLY A 23 26.56 -55.65 4.77
N GLY A 24 26.63 -54.61 5.65
CA GLY A 24 27.82 -53.76 5.78
C GLY A 24 27.83 -53.02 7.12
N THR A 25 28.15 -53.75 8.16
CA THR A 25 28.48 -53.26 9.51
C THR A 25 29.84 -52.58 9.51
N TRP A 26 29.93 -51.36 9.90
CA TRP A 26 31.15 -50.71 10.47
C TRP A 26 30.62 -49.83 11.61
N GLY A 27 30.86 -50.14 12.85
CA GLY A 27 32.12 -50.10 13.55
C GLY A 27 32.06 -48.92 14.51
N VAL A 28 31.35 -49.17 15.68
CA VAL A 28 31.33 -48.30 16.86
C VAL A 28 32.77 -48.16 17.38
N ARG A 29 33.26 -46.94 17.47
CA ARG A 29 34.33 -46.61 18.41
C ARG A 29 33.93 -45.39 19.21
N GLY A 30 33.68 -45.68 20.47
CA GLY A 30 33.55 -44.73 21.53
C GLY A 30 34.85 -43.99 21.80
N ALA A 31 34.75 -42.76 22.14
CA ALA A 31 35.75 -42.00 22.86
C ALA A 31 35.06 -41.14 23.88
N ARG A 32 35.04 -41.62 25.09
CA ARG A 32 35.28 -41.04 26.41
C ARG A 32 35.28 -39.52 26.49
N ALA A 33 34.41 -39.05 27.36
CA ALA A 33 34.52 -37.78 28.06
C ALA A 33 35.70 -37.77 29.04
N PRO A 34 36.29 -36.64 29.33
CA PRO A 34 36.93 -36.42 30.62
C PRO A 34 36.08 -35.49 31.51
N ASP A 35 36.00 -35.95 32.73
CA ASP A 35 35.45 -35.34 33.90
C ASP A 35 36.11 -33.99 34.28
N ALA A 36 35.25 -33.16 34.86
CA ALA A 36 35.46 -32.27 36.00
C ALA A 36 36.85 -31.68 36.26
N LEU A 37 36.90 -30.38 36.41
CA LEU A 37 37.45 -29.73 37.61
C LEU A 37 37.32 -28.21 37.54
N SER A 38 36.88 -27.72 38.67
CA SER A 38 37.24 -26.46 39.32
C SER A 38 36.31 -25.25 39.17
N ASP A 39 35.43 -25.25 40.08
CA ASP A 39 35.04 -24.15 40.96
C ASP A 39 36.12 -23.01 41.02
N ARG A 40 35.82 -21.89 40.39
CA ARG A 40 36.42 -20.59 40.78
C ARG A 40 35.31 -19.57 40.92
N ARG A 41 34.81 -19.49 42.14
CA ARG A 41 34.10 -18.32 42.63
C ARG A 41 35.05 -17.12 42.51
N VAL A 42 34.77 -16.23 41.57
CA VAL A 42 35.32 -14.90 41.58
C VAL A 42 34.30 -13.99 42.28
N ALA A 43 34.67 -13.51 43.43
CA ALA A 43 33.93 -12.55 44.21
C ALA A 43 33.72 -11.26 43.44
N ALA A 44 32.48 -10.79 43.38
CA ALA A 44 32.13 -9.49 42.89
C ALA A 44 32.54 -8.44 43.96
N PRO A 45 33.13 -7.31 43.56
CA PRO A 45 33.29 -6.19 44.47
C PRO A 45 31.98 -5.41 44.61
N ASP A 46 31.49 -5.39 45.83
CA ASP A 46 30.46 -4.50 46.32
C ASP A 46 30.89 -3.04 46.07
N ARG A 47 30.23 -2.35 45.16
CA ARG A 47 30.25 -0.90 45.07
C ARG A 47 28.82 -0.43 45.18
N GLY A 48 28.45 -0.12 46.40
CA GLY A 48 27.28 0.69 46.70
C GLY A 48 27.38 2.03 45.97
N VAL A 49 26.51 2.21 44.99
CA VAL A 49 26.19 3.52 44.45
C VAL A 49 24.79 3.82 44.92
N ALA A 50 24.72 4.76 45.86
CA ALA A 50 23.47 5.31 46.37
C ALA A 50 22.68 5.94 45.22
N ALA A 51 21.43 5.54 45.09
CA ALA A 51 20.45 6.18 44.19
C ALA A 51 20.16 7.61 44.71
N PRO A 52 20.15 8.64 43.87
CA PRO A 52 19.67 9.95 44.28
C PRO A 52 18.14 9.91 44.46
N ASP A 53 17.75 10.26 45.67
CA ASP A 53 16.38 10.47 46.14
C ASP A 53 15.78 11.69 45.39
N ASN A 54 15.07 11.49 44.32
CA ASN A 54 14.42 12.54 43.55
C ASN A 54 12.96 12.70 44.01
N ARG A 55 12.81 13.15 45.28
CA ARG A 55 11.54 13.70 45.74
C ARG A 55 11.36 15.08 45.12
N VAL A 56 10.68 15.15 44.00
CA VAL A 56 10.15 16.41 43.46
C VAL A 56 8.91 16.77 44.26
N ALA A 57 9.07 17.83 45.10
CA ALA A 57 7.99 18.45 45.84
C ALA A 57 6.91 18.96 44.89
N ALA A 58 5.66 18.55 45.12
CA ALA A 58 4.49 19.10 44.46
C ALA A 58 4.24 20.55 44.90
N PRO A 59 4.01 21.52 44.01
CA PRO A 59 3.60 22.83 44.42
C PRO A 59 2.11 22.84 44.79
N ASP A 60 1.87 23.17 46.05
CA ASP A 60 0.56 23.54 46.60
C ASP A 60 0.03 24.79 45.84
N ARG A 61 -0.91 24.62 44.98
CA ARG A 61 -1.68 25.74 44.43
C ARG A 61 -3.15 25.60 44.83
N ARG A 62 -3.42 26.17 46.02
CA ARG A 62 -4.77 26.58 46.39
C ARG A 62 -5.13 27.79 45.54
N PHE A 63 -5.89 27.56 44.46
CA PHE A 63 -6.64 28.63 43.80
C PHE A 63 -8.08 28.58 44.26
N ALA A 64 -8.47 29.57 45.02
CA ALA A 64 -9.82 29.86 45.39
C ALA A 64 -10.62 30.29 44.15
N LEU A 65 -11.73 29.60 43.88
CA LEU A 65 -12.70 29.99 42.86
C LEU A 65 -13.67 31.02 43.45
N PRO A 66 -13.94 32.15 42.78
CA PRO A 66 -15.04 33.05 43.18
C PRO A 66 -16.35 32.44 42.70
N GLY A 67 -17.30 32.35 43.61
CA GLY A 67 -18.65 31.87 43.37
C GLY A 67 -19.39 32.68 42.31
N ARG A 68 -19.94 32.00 41.33
CA ARG A 68 -21.00 32.53 40.47
C ARG A 68 -22.29 31.86 40.84
N ARG A 69 -23.19 32.71 41.32
CA ARG A 69 -24.57 32.39 41.68
C ARG A 69 -25.33 31.93 40.43
N VAL A 70 -25.87 30.73 40.50
CA VAL A 70 -26.82 30.20 39.50
C VAL A 70 -28.18 30.73 39.86
N ALA A 71 -28.75 31.53 38.99
CA ALA A 71 -30.13 31.94 39.08
C ALA A 71 -30.98 30.80 38.47
N ALA A 72 -31.84 30.26 39.30
CA ALA A 72 -32.87 29.32 38.88
C ALA A 72 -33.94 30.12 38.11
N VAL A 73 -34.25 29.70 36.89
CA VAL A 73 -35.44 30.15 36.16
C VAL A 73 -36.39 28.97 36.04
N SER A 74 -37.57 29.21 36.61
CA SER A 74 -38.64 28.26 36.79
C SER A 74 -39.36 27.91 35.49
N LEU A 75 -39.87 26.70 35.48
CA LEU A 75 -40.85 26.12 34.56
C LEU A 75 -42.07 27.01 34.36
N VAL A 76 -42.56 27.05 33.11
CA VAL A 76 -43.99 27.17 32.83
C VAL A 76 -44.35 26.07 31.82
N ALA A 77 -45.17 25.16 32.30
CA ALA A 77 -45.89 24.17 31.52
C ALA A 77 -47.10 24.81 30.90
N LEU A 78 -47.30 24.68 29.58
CA LEU A 78 -48.56 24.90 28.94
C LEU A 78 -48.99 23.64 28.20
N ALA A 79 -50.01 23.01 28.76
CA ALA A 79 -50.79 21.97 28.12
C ALA A 79 -51.84 22.65 27.19
N ALA A 80 -51.87 22.21 25.93
CA ALA A 80 -53.00 22.48 25.05
C ALA A 80 -53.48 21.15 24.45
N LEU A 81 -54.67 20.79 24.90
CA LEU A 81 -55.55 19.76 24.35
C LEU A 81 -56.15 20.29 23.03
N ALA A 82 -56.09 19.50 21.98
CA ALA A 82 -57.07 19.60 20.89
C ALA A 82 -57.33 18.19 20.34
N THR A 83 -58.53 17.82 20.51
CA THR A 83 -59.32 16.70 20.01
C THR A 83 -59.54 16.76 18.51
N GLY A 84 -59.56 15.55 17.88
CA GLY A 84 -60.61 15.34 16.90
C GLY A 84 -60.21 14.77 15.56
N CYS A 85 -60.77 13.62 15.36
CA CYS A 85 -61.43 13.06 14.17
C CYS A 85 -60.74 11.95 13.41
N GLU A 86 -61.44 10.90 13.41
CA GLU A 86 -61.32 9.54 12.87
C GLU A 86 -61.65 9.41 11.37
N PRO A 87 -61.81 8.19 10.82
CA PRO A 87 -60.95 7.57 9.84
C PRO A 87 -61.66 7.48 8.48
N GLY A 88 -60.86 7.52 7.44
CA GLY A 88 -61.32 7.23 6.09
C GLY A 88 -60.66 5.92 5.59
N THR A 89 -61.41 4.86 5.60
CA THR A 89 -61.14 3.63 4.85
C THR A 89 -61.25 3.92 3.34
N ALA A 90 -60.15 3.76 2.62
CA ALA A 90 -60.18 3.59 1.18
C ALA A 90 -59.25 2.45 0.79
N THR A 91 -59.86 1.30 0.56
CA THR A 91 -59.36 0.17 -0.20
C THR A 91 -59.07 0.62 -1.65
N GLY A 92 -57.84 0.53 -2.07
CA GLY A 92 -57.42 0.73 -3.43
C GLY A 92 -56.03 0.16 -3.63
N ALA A 93 -55.96 -1.12 -4.08
CA ALA A 93 -54.73 -1.71 -4.51
C ALA A 93 -54.24 -1.05 -5.80
N PRO A 94 -53.00 -0.64 -5.92
CA PRO A 94 -52.44 -0.30 -7.21
C PRO A 94 -51.92 -1.56 -7.90
N GLU A 95 -52.49 -1.75 -9.06
CA GLU A 95 -52.14 -2.65 -10.14
C GLU A 95 -50.64 -2.62 -10.44
N ALA A 96 -50.02 -3.81 -10.52
CA ALA A 96 -48.65 -4.00 -10.87
C ALA A 96 -48.40 -3.64 -12.34
N SER A 97 -47.63 -2.58 -12.57
CA SER A 97 -47.09 -2.28 -13.91
C SER A 97 -45.99 -3.29 -14.28
N PRO A 98 -45.98 -3.78 -15.54
CA PRO A 98 -44.96 -4.74 -15.98
C PRO A 98 -43.56 -4.10 -16.10
N PRO A 99 -42.48 -4.89 -15.97
CA PRO A 99 -41.12 -4.36 -16.04
C PRO A 99 -40.79 -3.89 -17.47
N VAL A 100 -40.40 -2.64 -17.58
CA VAL A 100 -39.86 -2.04 -18.78
C VAL A 100 -38.50 -2.65 -19.05
N ARG A 101 -38.41 -3.40 -20.15
CA ARG A 101 -37.17 -3.96 -20.71
C ARG A 101 -36.31 -2.80 -21.23
N PRO A 102 -35.05 -2.61 -20.81
CA PRO A 102 -34.22 -1.60 -21.43
C PRO A 102 -33.85 -2.02 -22.86
N THR A 103 -34.25 -1.22 -23.80
CA THR A 103 -33.83 -1.28 -25.20
C THR A 103 -32.34 -0.96 -25.25
N GLN A 104 -31.53 -1.91 -25.72
CA GLN A 104 -30.14 -1.68 -26.03
C GLN A 104 -30.04 -0.66 -27.15
N ALA A 105 -29.51 0.52 -26.85
CA ALA A 105 -29.08 1.46 -27.86
C ALA A 105 -27.81 0.91 -28.51
N ALA A 106 -27.89 0.69 -29.84
CA ALA A 106 -26.76 0.27 -30.66
C ALA A 106 -25.64 1.32 -30.62
N ALA A 107 -24.41 0.87 -30.39
CA ALA A 107 -23.23 1.67 -30.51
C ALA A 107 -23.01 2.14 -31.95
N PRO A 108 -22.60 3.39 -32.22
CA PRO A 108 -22.20 3.81 -33.54
C PRO A 108 -20.85 3.20 -33.92
N SER A 109 -20.80 2.54 -35.06
CA SER A 109 -19.57 2.06 -35.70
C SER A 109 -18.64 3.23 -36.05
N PRO A 110 -17.32 3.08 -35.90
CA PRO A 110 -16.39 4.10 -36.37
C PRO A 110 -16.33 4.13 -37.92
N THR A 111 -16.66 5.26 -38.46
CA THR A 111 -16.51 5.56 -39.90
C THR A 111 -15.02 5.62 -40.23
N ARG A 112 -14.61 4.69 -41.10
CA ARG A 112 -13.28 4.67 -41.71
C ARG A 112 -13.20 5.79 -42.72
N THR A 113 -12.46 6.85 -42.45
CA THR A 113 -12.11 7.85 -43.46
C THR A 113 -10.88 7.36 -44.24
N ALA A 114 -11.05 7.24 -45.55
CA ALA A 114 -10.02 6.87 -46.51
C ALA A 114 -9.01 8.03 -46.67
N PRO A 115 -7.75 7.74 -47.04
CA PRO A 115 -6.74 8.77 -47.28
C PRO A 115 -6.96 9.44 -48.62
N VAL A 116 -6.96 10.77 -48.60
CA VAL A 116 -6.86 11.61 -49.81
C VAL A 116 -5.38 11.69 -50.18
N THR A 117 -5.06 11.12 -51.35
CA THR A 117 -3.82 11.36 -52.06
C THR A 117 -3.94 12.69 -52.79
N GLU A 118 -3.08 13.64 -52.47
CA GLU A 118 -2.85 14.80 -53.35
C GLU A 118 -1.36 14.94 -53.65
N ASP A 119 -1.10 14.82 -54.93
CA ASP A 119 0.13 14.88 -55.65
C ASP A 119 0.63 16.34 -55.70
N ALA A 120 1.79 16.64 -55.11
CA ALA A 120 2.46 17.92 -55.33
C ALA A 120 3.96 17.70 -55.55
N LYS A 121 4.33 17.81 -56.78
CA LYS A 121 5.64 17.79 -57.41
C LYS A 121 6.62 18.80 -56.74
N PRO A 122 7.85 18.41 -56.42
CA PRO A 122 8.84 19.34 -55.91
C PRO A 122 9.50 20.15 -57.03
N ARG A 123 9.52 21.46 -56.87
CA ARG A 123 10.33 22.34 -57.68
C ARG A 123 11.78 22.35 -57.18
N THR A 124 12.68 21.93 -58.03
CA THR A 124 14.11 21.98 -57.90
C THR A 124 14.60 23.44 -58.05
N ALA A 125 15.31 23.95 -57.05
CA ALA A 125 16.09 25.19 -57.15
C ALA A 125 17.57 24.82 -57.38
N PRO A 126 18.31 25.57 -58.25
CA PRO A 126 19.71 25.27 -58.56
C PRO A 126 20.65 25.68 -57.44
N PRO A 127 21.82 25.01 -57.31
CA PRO A 127 22.79 25.30 -56.27
C PRO A 127 23.61 26.56 -56.61
N PRO A 128 24.04 27.37 -55.62
CA PRO A 128 24.99 28.48 -55.84
C PRO A 128 26.42 27.93 -56.01
N SER A 129 27.14 28.52 -56.92
CA SER A 129 28.59 28.32 -57.26
C SER A 129 29.48 28.59 -56.02
N PRO A 130 30.58 27.84 -55.86
CA PRO A 130 31.53 28.10 -54.80
C PRO A 130 32.42 29.28 -55.03
N SER A 131 32.38 30.25 -54.11
CA SER A 131 33.40 31.28 -53.99
C SER A 131 34.66 30.70 -53.34
N ALA A 132 35.78 30.85 -54.03
CA ALA A 132 37.08 30.49 -53.51
C ALA A 132 37.45 31.36 -52.30
N SER A 133 37.59 30.73 -51.13
CA SER A 133 38.20 31.33 -49.94
C SER A 133 39.55 30.70 -49.69
N THR A 134 40.55 31.61 -49.73
CA THR A 134 41.97 31.38 -49.41
C THR A 134 42.15 30.75 -48.02
N THR A 135 42.79 29.62 -47.99
CA THR A 135 43.17 28.87 -46.78
C THR A 135 44.32 29.56 -46.04
N PRO A 136 44.20 29.89 -44.75
CA PRO A 136 45.34 30.21 -43.90
C PRO A 136 46.12 28.94 -43.52
N PRO A 137 47.46 29.04 -43.29
CA PRO A 137 48.26 27.87 -42.98
C PRO A 137 47.85 27.23 -41.63
N ALA A 138 47.80 25.91 -41.62
CA ALA A 138 47.44 25.08 -40.46
C ALA A 138 48.42 25.29 -39.29
N PRO A 139 47.94 25.45 -38.06
CA PRO A 139 48.77 25.34 -36.87
C PRO A 139 49.23 23.86 -36.65
N ALA A 140 50.46 23.72 -36.19
CA ALA A 140 51.09 22.45 -35.91
C ALA A 140 50.21 21.55 -35.00
N PRO A 141 50.26 20.21 -35.15
CA PRO A 141 49.43 19.29 -34.34
C PRO A 141 49.84 19.39 -32.87
N ALA A 142 48.95 19.97 -32.08
CA ALA A 142 49.03 19.83 -30.63
C ALA A 142 48.89 18.34 -30.27
N THR A 143 49.88 17.79 -29.60
CA THR A 143 49.89 16.44 -29.04
C THR A 143 48.61 16.28 -28.21
N ALA A 144 47.65 15.55 -28.77
CA ALA A 144 46.42 15.19 -28.07
C ALA A 144 46.80 14.34 -26.83
N ARG A 145 46.52 14.93 -25.66
CA ARG A 145 46.56 14.18 -24.39
C ARG A 145 45.66 12.95 -24.53
N PRO A 146 46.15 11.73 -24.25
CA PRO A 146 45.29 10.56 -24.34
C PRO A 146 44.01 10.79 -23.55
N ALA A 147 42.86 10.53 -24.18
CA ALA A 147 41.58 10.48 -23.49
C ALA A 147 41.68 9.48 -22.36
N PRO A 148 41.13 9.76 -21.16
CA PRO A 148 41.13 8.77 -20.08
C PRO A 148 40.42 7.52 -20.57
N GLU A 149 41.12 6.37 -20.48
CA GLU A 149 40.56 5.08 -20.80
C GLU A 149 39.28 4.87 -19.97
N PRO A 150 38.20 4.31 -20.58
CA PRO A 150 36.99 4.03 -19.84
C PRO A 150 37.32 3.06 -18.70
N SER A 151 37.04 3.49 -17.48
CA SER A 151 37.25 2.69 -16.27
C SER A 151 36.52 1.34 -16.42
N THR A 152 37.28 0.26 -16.47
CA THR A 152 36.78 -1.12 -16.57
C THR A 152 36.27 -1.69 -15.24
N ALA A 153 35.94 -0.82 -14.27
CA ALA A 153 35.34 -1.26 -13.02
C ALA A 153 33.95 -1.87 -13.31
N PRO A 154 33.65 -3.06 -12.76
CA PRO A 154 32.35 -3.69 -12.93
C PRO A 154 31.24 -2.74 -12.43
N PRO A 155 30.06 -2.74 -13.09
CA PRO A 155 28.97 -1.85 -12.69
C PRO A 155 28.58 -2.11 -11.22
N PRO A 156 28.23 -1.04 -10.46
CA PRO A 156 27.87 -1.17 -9.07
C PRO A 156 26.68 -2.13 -8.88
N ARG A 157 26.76 -2.99 -7.89
CA ARG A 157 25.71 -3.97 -7.58
C ARG A 157 24.41 -3.28 -7.20
N VAL A 158 23.32 -3.59 -7.93
CA VAL A 158 21.97 -3.13 -7.60
C VAL A 158 21.46 -3.85 -6.35
N LEU A 159 21.08 -3.07 -5.33
CA LEU A 159 20.56 -3.58 -4.05
C LEU A 159 19.02 -3.61 -4.04
N MET A 160 18.36 -2.59 -4.62
CA MET A 160 16.91 -2.44 -4.67
C MET A 160 16.50 -1.79 -5.99
N ARG A 161 15.38 -2.25 -6.57
CA ARG A 161 14.83 -1.75 -7.83
C ARG A 161 13.32 -1.83 -7.85
N THR A 162 12.68 -1.29 -8.87
CA THR A 162 11.23 -1.41 -9.08
C THR A 162 10.75 -2.86 -8.96
N GLY A 163 9.68 -3.05 -8.20
CA GLY A 163 9.11 -4.36 -7.85
C GLY A 163 9.67 -4.95 -6.54
N SER A 164 10.79 -4.43 -6.00
CA SER A 164 11.30 -4.90 -4.70
C SER A 164 10.32 -4.55 -3.57
N GLU A 165 10.10 -5.49 -2.64
CA GLU A 165 9.29 -5.27 -1.44
C GLU A 165 10.05 -5.78 -0.21
N SER A 166 10.40 -4.87 0.73
CA SER A 166 11.15 -5.22 1.94
C SER A 166 11.16 -4.07 2.95
N ASP A 167 11.58 -4.38 4.19
CA ASP A 167 11.86 -3.34 5.20
C ASP A 167 13.05 -2.46 4.79
N ARG A 168 13.99 -2.97 3.99
CA ARG A 168 15.10 -2.16 3.46
C ARG A 168 14.61 -1.12 2.45
N VAL A 169 13.61 -1.44 1.63
CA VAL A 169 12.93 -0.45 0.78
C VAL A 169 12.20 0.57 1.63
N ARG A 170 11.56 0.16 2.71
CA ARG A 170 10.90 1.08 3.65
C ARG A 170 11.91 2.04 4.29
N GLU A 171 13.07 1.54 4.69
CA GLU A 171 14.16 2.36 5.21
C GLU A 171 14.69 3.35 4.16
N LEU A 172 14.90 2.91 2.91
CA LEU A 172 15.26 3.76 1.79
C LEU A 172 14.28 4.94 1.65
N GLN A 173 12.98 4.65 1.62
CA GLN A 173 11.92 5.66 1.49
C GLN A 173 11.93 6.64 2.67
N ALA A 174 12.10 6.15 3.89
CA ALA A 174 12.17 6.99 5.08
C ALA A 174 13.40 7.91 5.05
N ARG A 175 14.57 7.40 4.63
CA ARG A 175 15.80 8.20 4.49
C ARG A 175 15.68 9.24 3.38
N LEU A 176 15.13 8.89 2.21
CA LEU A 176 14.85 9.84 1.14
C LEU A 176 13.88 10.94 1.58
N ARG A 177 12.93 10.60 2.47
CA ARG A 177 12.00 11.56 3.06
C ARG A 177 12.71 12.54 4.00
N GLN A 178 13.69 12.10 4.79
CA GLN A 178 14.47 12.97 5.68
C GLN A 178 15.16 14.11 4.91
N ILE A 179 15.54 13.85 3.66
CA ILE A 179 16.24 14.83 2.81
C ILE A 179 15.38 15.40 1.68
N GLY A 180 14.04 15.24 1.77
CA GLY A 180 13.07 15.90 0.91
C GLY A 180 12.92 15.31 -0.50
N HIS A 181 13.48 14.12 -0.80
CA HIS A 181 13.31 13.46 -2.09
C HIS A 181 12.08 12.54 -2.17
N PHE A 182 11.51 12.13 -1.05
CA PHE A 182 10.33 11.27 -0.98
C PHE A 182 9.20 11.93 -0.19
N GLY A 183 8.15 12.38 -0.87
CA GLY A 183 7.05 13.14 -0.29
C GLY A 183 5.90 12.29 0.26
N ARG A 184 6.07 10.96 0.39
CA ARG A 184 5.02 10.03 0.81
C ARG A 184 5.39 9.30 2.09
N ASN A 185 4.41 8.58 2.67
CA ASN A 185 4.70 7.65 3.75
C ASN A 185 5.40 6.40 3.21
N PRO A 186 6.44 5.88 3.88
CA PRO A 186 7.12 4.66 3.49
C PRO A 186 6.18 3.46 3.46
N THR A 187 6.12 2.76 2.33
CA THR A 187 5.27 1.57 2.14
C THR A 187 6.06 0.26 2.24
N GLY A 188 7.36 0.32 1.92
CA GLY A 188 8.21 -0.86 1.75
C GLY A 188 8.13 -1.47 0.35
N TYR A 189 7.33 -0.90 -0.56
CA TYR A 189 7.24 -1.31 -1.96
C TYR A 189 7.95 -0.30 -2.86
N TYR A 190 8.85 -0.78 -3.73
CA TYR A 190 9.64 0.05 -4.66
C TYR A 190 8.85 0.24 -5.96
N GLY A 191 7.96 1.22 -5.98
CA GLY A 191 7.19 1.57 -7.18
C GLY A 191 7.79 2.76 -7.94
N SER A 192 7.03 3.31 -8.90
CA SER A 192 7.42 4.47 -9.71
C SER A 192 7.78 5.68 -8.84
N VAL A 193 6.98 5.99 -7.81
CA VAL A 193 7.23 7.09 -6.86
C VAL A 193 8.59 6.93 -6.15
N THR A 194 8.98 5.70 -5.81
CA THR A 194 10.28 5.45 -5.19
C THR A 194 11.41 5.59 -6.22
N ALA A 195 11.21 5.08 -7.44
CA ALA A 195 12.19 5.21 -8.51
C ALA A 195 12.45 6.69 -8.85
N ASP A 196 11.41 7.52 -8.92
CA ASP A 196 11.52 8.96 -9.17
C ASP A 196 12.25 9.68 -8.04
N ALA A 197 11.98 9.33 -6.79
CA ALA A 197 12.69 9.86 -5.63
C ALA A 197 14.19 9.52 -5.67
N VAL A 198 14.53 8.29 -6.07
CA VAL A 198 15.92 7.84 -6.24
C VAL A 198 16.58 8.57 -7.39
N ARG A 199 15.93 8.72 -8.56
CA ARG A 199 16.46 9.54 -9.68
C ARG A 199 16.73 10.98 -9.26
N SER A 200 15.80 11.60 -8.55
CA SER A 200 15.96 12.95 -8.00
C SER A 200 17.16 13.06 -7.06
N PHE A 201 17.35 12.07 -6.19
CA PHE A 201 18.51 11.99 -5.29
C PHE A 201 19.83 11.82 -6.09
N GLN A 202 19.86 10.85 -7.01
CA GLN A 202 21.03 10.55 -7.85
C GLN A 202 21.45 11.77 -8.65
N ALA A 203 20.52 12.44 -9.34
CA ALA A 203 20.78 13.65 -10.11
C ALA A 203 21.39 14.75 -9.24
N LYS A 204 20.82 15.00 -8.06
CA LYS A 204 21.31 16.04 -7.13
C LYS A 204 22.67 15.71 -6.50
N ARG A 205 23.17 14.47 -6.64
CA ARG A 205 24.44 14.00 -6.09
C ARG A 205 25.47 13.63 -7.17
N SER A 206 25.18 13.97 -8.43
CA SER A 206 26.04 13.63 -9.57
C SER A 206 26.35 12.14 -9.67
N LEU A 207 25.37 11.29 -9.28
CA LEU A 207 25.41 9.84 -9.44
C LEU A 207 24.74 9.45 -10.76
N PRO A 208 25.03 8.25 -11.32
CA PRO A 208 24.28 7.71 -12.44
C PRO A 208 22.77 7.66 -12.15
N VAL A 209 21.95 8.33 -13.00
CA VAL A 209 20.49 8.50 -12.79
C VAL A 209 19.74 7.26 -13.31
N THR A 210 19.84 6.16 -12.58
CA THR A 210 19.24 4.87 -12.96
C THR A 210 17.81 4.68 -12.43
N GLY A 211 17.48 5.34 -11.31
CA GLY A 211 16.24 5.10 -10.57
C GLY A 211 16.25 3.79 -9.78
N SER A 212 17.34 3.03 -9.82
CA SER A 212 17.60 1.87 -8.96
C SER A 212 18.59 2.25 -7.87
N THR A 213 18.50 1.62 -6.70
CA THR A 213 19.44 1.86 -5.61
C THR A 213 20.54 0.82 -5.68
N ASP A 214 21.71 1.23 -6.15
CA ASP A 214 22.95 0.46 -6.08
C ASP A 214 23.71 0.73 -4.77
N GLU A 215 24.83 0.08 -4.61
CA GLU A 215 25.65 0.23 -3.40
C GLU A 215 26.18 1.66 -3.23
N VAL A 216 26.61 2.31 -4.29
CA VAL A 216 27.12 3.68 -4.25
C VAL A 216 26.01 4.67 -3.84
N THR A 217 24.84 4.55 -4.46
CA THR A 217 23.64 5.34 -4.11
C THR A 217 23.26 5.13 -2.64
N TRP A 218 23.29 3.87 -2.17
CA TRP A 218 22.94 3.53 -0.80
C TRP A 218 23.93 4.14 0.21
N GLN A 219 25.23 3.97 0.00
CA GLN A 219 26.26 4.53 0.89
C GLN A 219 26.18 6.06 0.93
N ARG A 220 25.95 6.71 -0.23
CA ARG A 220 25.78 8.17 -0.28
C ARG A 220 24.57 8.62 0.53
N LEU A 221 23.47 7.87 0.47
CA LEU A 221 22.27 8.15 1.24
C LEU A 221 22.49 7.96 2.75
N LEU A 222 23.19 6.89 3.15
CA LEU A 222 23.54 6.64 4.56
C LEU A 222 24.36 7.77 5.15
N ALA A 223 25.36 8.27 4.40
CA ALA A 223 26.22 9.37 4.84
C ALA A 223 25.46 10.70 5.05
N MET A 224 24.25 10.85 4.48
CA MET A 224 23.47 12.09 4.51
C MET A 224 22.24 12.02 5.40
N THR A 225 21.97 10.86 5.98
CA THR A 225 20.75 10.61 6.76
C THR A 225 21.06 9.86 8.03
N ARG A 226 20.22 10.04 9.02
CA ARG A 226 20.31 9.24 10.25
C ARG A 226 19.45 7.96 10.12
N VAL A 227 19.65 7.01 11.02
CA VAL A 227 18.77 5.84 11.16
C VAL A 227 17.33 6.31 11.42
N PRO A 228 16.34 5.90 10.60
CA PRO A 228 14.96 6.31 10.79
C PRO A 228 14.37 5.73 12.09
N LYS A 229 13.61 6.55 12.81
CA LYS A 229 12.82 6.11 13.96
C LYS A 229 11.63 5.28 13.53
N ALA A 230 11.06 4.47 14.44
CA ALA A 230 9.88 3.65 14.16
C ALA A 230 8.70 4.46 13.60
N ALA A 231 8.46 5.66 14.14
CA ALA A 231 7.42 6.57 13.65
C ALA A 231 7.68 7.12 12.23
N GLU A 232 8.93 7.21 11.79
CA GLU A 232 9.29 7.61 10.43
C GLU A 232 9.16 6.46 9.43
N LEU A 233 9.43 5.23 9.89
CA LEU A 233 9.25 4.04 9.09
C LEU A 233 7.76 3.69 8.87
N ARG A 234 6.92 3.95 9.88
CA ARG A 234 5.48 3.61 9.86
C ARG A 234 4.63 4.75 10.43
N PRO A 235 4.62 5.92 9.79
CA PRO A 235 3.72 6.99 10.21
C PRO A 235 2.26 6.53 10.06
N PRO A 236 1.32 7.08 10.86
CA PRO A 236 -0.08 6.63 10.83
C PRO A 236 -0.73 6.85 9.46
N THR A 237 -0.79 8.06 8.98
CA THR A 237 -1.38 8.45 7.69
C THR A 237 -0.63 9.65 7.11
N GLU A 238 -0.76 9.89 5.79
CA GLU A 238 -0.24 11.12 5.15
C GLU A 238 -1.13 12.32 5.40
N ARG A 239 -2.43 12.07 5.53
CA ARG A 239 -3.46 13.07 5.77
C ARG A 239 -3.94 12.96 7.21
N PRO A 240 -4.35 14.06 7.85
CA PRO A 240 -5.02 14.01 9.13
C PRO A 240 -6.26 13.11 9.05
N LEU A 241 -6.52 12.35 10.09
CA LEU A 241 -7.79 11.64 10.22
C LEU A 241 -8.93 12.64 10.26
N ALA A 242 -10.01 12.36 9.53
CA ALA A 242 -11.27 13.09 9.72
C ALA A 242 -11.84 12.81 11.11
N ALA A 243 -12.67 13.70 11.61
CA ALA A 243 -13.52 13.39 12.74
C ALA A 243 -14.36 12.14 12.41
N PRO A 244 -14.41 11.15 13.31
CA PRO A 244 -15.18 9.94 13.05
C PRO A 244 -16.68 10.28 12.94
N ASP A 245 -17.34 9.63 12.00
CA ASP A 245 -18.80 9.63 11.92
C ASP A 245 -19.39 9.01 13.20
N GLU A 246 -20.55 9.46 13.65
CA GLU A 246 -21.20 8.97 14.87
C GLU A 246 -21.43 7.45 14.85
N ARG A 247 -21.69 6.90 13.66
CA ARG A 247 -21.85 5.46 13.44
C ARG A 247 -20.58 4.66 13.71
N CYS A 248 -19.42 5.32 13.75
CA CYS A 248 -18.12 4.72 14.07
C CYS A 248 -17.83 4.64 15.58
N LEU A 249 -18.59 5.32 16.43
CA LEU A 249 -18.24 5.51 17.84
C LEU A 249 -18.55 4.30 18.73
N LYS A 250 -19.32 3.32 18.26
CA LYS A 250 -19.73 2.15 19.05
C LYS A 250 -19.36 0.84 18.36
N GLY A 251 -18.79 -0.08 19.13
CA GLY A 251 -18.41 -1.42 18.69
C GLY A 251 -17.11 -1.43 17.90
N ARG A 252 -16.91 -2.46 17.09
CA ARG A 252 -15.73 -2.70 16.25
C ARG A 252 -16.03 -2.20 14.84
N VAL A 253 -15.28 -1.22 14.35
CA VAL A 253 -15.67 -0.48 13.13
C VAL A 253 -14.45 -0.16 12.26
N LEU A 254 -14.54 -0.46 10.97
CA LEU A 254 -13.70 0.12 9.94
C LEU A 254 -14.35 1.47 9.55
N CYS A 255 -13.83 2.56 10.09
CA CYS A 255 -14.33 3.91 9.87
C CYS A 255 -13.57 4.55 8.70
N ILE A 256 -14.25 4.75 7.56
CA ILE A 256 -13.61 5.08 6.28
C ILE A 256 -14.13 6.42 5.78
N SER A 257 -13.29 7.45 5.86
CA SER A 257 -13.61 8.77 5.33
C SER A 257 -13.09 8.94 3.91
N LYS A 258 -14.00 9.24 2.98
CA LYS A 258 -13.65 9.55 1.59
C LYS A 258 -12.99 10.93 1.47
N ASN A 259 -13.38 11.87 2.32
CA ASN A 259 -12.85 13.22 2.33
C ASN A 259 -11.36 13.25 2.71
N SER A 260 -11.00 12.64 3.84
CA SER A 260 -9.60 12.56 4.28
C SER A 260 -8.79 11.49 3.54
N ARG A 261 -9.46 10.56 2.84
CA ARG A 261 -8.86 9.36 2.24
C ARG A 261 -8.10 8.51 3.26
N THR A 262 -8.75 8.29 4.41
CA THR A 262 -8.19 7.50 5.51
C THR A 262 -9.19 6.46 5.99
N LEU A 263 -8.65 5.35 6.47
CA LEU A 263 -9.36 4.32 7.21
C LEU A 263 -8.82 4.32 8.64
N ALA A 264 -9.70 4.43 9.62
CA ALA A 264 -9.41 4.19 11.03
C ALA A 264 -10.07 2.87 11.46
N TRP A 265 -9.29 1.94 11.99
CA TRP A 265 -9.80 0.79 12.72
C TRP A 265 -10.09 1.25 14.14
N MET A 266 -11.35 1.14 14.56
CA MET A 266 -11.83 1.68 15.82
C MET A 266 -12.52 0.60 16.66
N ILE A 267 -12.35 0.70 17.98
CA ILE A 267 -13.06 -0.11 18.96
C ILE A 267 -13.62 0.86 20.01
N ASP A 268 -14.95 0.87 20.13
CA ASP A 268 -15.69 1.74 21.06
C ASP A 268 -15.20 3.21 21.03
N GLY A 269 -15.14 3.77 19.85
CA GLY A 269 -14.74 5.15 19.60
C GLY A 269 -13.23 5.43 19.68
N LYS A 270 -12.41 4.44 20.05
CA LYS A 270 -10.95 4.60 20.13
C LYS A 270 -10.27 4.12 18.86
N VAL A 271 -9.39 4.92 18.28
CA VAL A 271 -8.58 4.55 17.13
C VAL A 271 -7.48 3.57 17.56
N VAL A 272 -7.53 2.36 17.03
CA VAL A 272 -6.52 1.30 17.25
C VAL A 272 -5.40 1.39 16.21
N SER A 273 -5.78 1.59 14.96
CA SER A 273 -4.81 1.80 13.87
C SER A 273 -5.43 2.66 12.77
N ALA A 274 -4.56 3.27 11.95
CA ALA A 274 -4.99 4.11 10.84
C ALA A 274 -4.09 3.92 9.62
N MET A 275 -4.68 4.11 8.43
CA MET A 275 -3.99 3.94 7.16
C MET A 275 -4.59 4.80 6.06
N ASP A 276 -3.73 5.14 5.09
CA ASP A 276 -4.15 5.84 3.89
C ASP A 276 -4.90 4.89 2.97
N VAL A 277 -5.98 5.39 2.34
CA VAL A 277 -6.80 4.62 1.40
C VAL A 277 -7.05 5.38 0.10
N ARG A 278 -7.33 4.62 -0.97
CA ARG A 278 -7.76 5.12 -2.27
C ARG A 278 -9.03 4.39 -2.67
N PHE A 279 -9.93 5.10 -3.34
CA PHE A 279 -11.28 4.66 -3.67
C PHE A 279 -11.47 4.35 -5.15
N GLY A 280 -12.66 3.92 -5.50
CA GLY A 280 -13.13 3.75 -6.86
C GLY A 280 -13.16 5.06 -7.64
N SER A 281 -13.16 4.93 -8.97
CA SER A 281 -13.36 6.06 -9.89
C SER A 281 -14.80 6.58 -9.84
N GLU A 282 -15.08 7.66 -10.57
CA GLU A 282 -16.45 8.16 -10.76
C GLU A 282 -17.38 7.15 -11.45
N TYR A 283 -16.82 6.27 -12.32
CA TYR A 283 -17.57 5.22 -13.03
C TYR A 283 -17.83 3.98 -12.18
N THR A 284 -16.98 3.73 -11.20
CA THR A 284 -17.07 2.59 -10.29
C THR A 284 -16.85 3.05 -8.85
N PRO A 285 -17.76 3.87 -8.30
CA PRO A 285 -17.54 4.49 -7.00
C PRO A 285 -17.56 3.48 -5.86
N THR A 286 -16.76 3.74 -4.84
CA THR A 286 -16.88 3.05 -3.57
C THR A 286 -18.21 3.46 -2.92
N ARG A 287 -19.05 2.47 -2.59
CA ARG A 287 -20.37 2.70 -1.98
C ARG A 287 -20.22 3.28 -0.58
N GLU A 288 -21.09 4.21 -0.29
CA GLU A 288 -21.21 4.85 1.02
C GLU A 288 -22.31 4.18 1.84
N GLY A 289 -22.21 4.28 3.15
CA GLY A 289 -23.21 3.73 4.06
C GLY A 289 -22.62 2.93 5.20
N VAL A 290 -23.46 2.11 5.79
CA VAL A 290 -23.13 1.17 6.85
C VAL A 290 -23.22 -0.24 6.29
N PHE A 291 -22.16 -0.98 6.46
CA PHE A 291 -22.02 -2.37 6.00
C PHE A 291 -21.38 -3.21 7.11
N GLU A 292 -21.25 -4.50 6.84
CA GLU A 292 -20.51 -5.43 7.66
C GLU A 292 -19.51 -6.22 6.80
N VAL A 293 -18.40 -6.61 7.40
CA VAL A 293 -17.49 -7.55 6.75
C VAL A 293 -18.17 -8.91 6.67
N PHE A 294 -18.61 -9.31 5.50
CA PHE A 294 -19.31 -10.59 5.33
C PHE A 294 -18.40 -11.75 4.91
N TRP A 295 -17.23 -11.41 4.34
CA TRP A 295 -16.24 -12.41 3.91
C TRP A 295 -14.82 -11.88 3.99
N LYS A 296 -13.87 -12.77 4.28
CA LYS A 296 -12.44 -12.47 4.36
C LYS A 296 -11.66 -13.47 3.51
N SER A 297 -10.71 -12.97 2.72
CA SER A 297 -9.81 -13.82 1.95
C SER A 297 -8.39 -13.26 1.97
N ARG A 298 -7.41 -14.07 2.38
CA ARG A 298 -6.02 -13.61 2.54
C ARG A 298 -5.32 -13.37 1.21
N ASP A 299 -5.52 -14.28 0.26
CA ASP A 299 -4.81 -14.30 -1.03
C ASP A 299 -5.81 -14.28 -2.20
N HIS A 300 -6.79 -13.37 -2.09
CA HIS A 300 -7.84 -13.26 -3.11
C HIS A 300 -7.30 -12.70 -4.42
N VAL A 301 -7.80 -13.25 -5.54
CA VAL A 301 -7.64 -12.70 -6.88
C VAL A 301 -9.03 -12.42 -7.44
N SER A 302 -9.24 -11.21 -7.94
CA SER A 302 -10.51 -10.84 -8.57
C SER A 302 -10.70 -11.61 -9.87
N THR A 303 -11.77 -12.38 -9.98
CA THR A 303 -12.11 -13.11 -11.22
C THR A 303 -12.60 -12.19 -12.33
N LEU A 304 -13.07 -10.97 -11.97
CA LEU A 304 -13.57 -10.00 -12.95
C LEU A 304 -12.43 -9.17 -13.57
N TYR A 305 -11.37 -8.88 -12.80
CA TYR A 305 -10.30 -7.98 -13.23
C TYR A 305 -8.94 -8.66 -13.28
N ASP A 306 -8.86 -9.94 -12.96
CA ASP A 306 -7.61 -10.72 -12.83
C ASP A 306 -6.53 -9.99 -12.02
N THR A 307 -6.97 -9.35 -10.93
CA THR A 307 -6.12 -8.49 -10.10
C THR A 307 -5.99 -9.05 -8.69
N PRO A 308 -4.76 -9.21 -8.17
CA PRO A 308 -4.55 -9.63 -6.79
C PRO A 308 -5.15 -8.63 -5.79
N MET A 309 -5.88 -9.14 -4.81
CA MET A 309 -6.50 -8.39 -3.71
C MET A 309 -6.08 -9.01 -2.35
N PRO A 310 -4.80 -9.00 -1.99
CA PRO A 310 -4.35 -9.61 -0.73
C PRO A 310 -5.01 -8.95 0.47
N TYR A 311 -5.33 -9.77 1.48
CA TYR A 311 -5.98 -9.35 2.73
C TYR A 311 -7.35 -8.70 2.51
N ALA A 312 -8.14 -9.26 1.60
CA ALA A 312 -9.46 -8.73 1.25
C ALA A 312 -10.49 -8.93 2.38
N LEU A 313 -11.13 -7.82 2.76
CA LEU A 313 -12.24 -7.74 3.70
C LEU A 313 -13.46 -7.24 2.90
N PHE A 314 -14.31 -8.14 2.47
CA PHE A 314 -15.47 -7.83 1.64
C PHE A 314 -16.63 -7.29 2.48
N PHE A 315 -17.20 -6.14 2.06
CA PHE A 315 -18.25 -5.45 2.81
C PHE A 315 -19.47 -5.06 1.97
N SER A 316 -19.35 -4.96 0.63
CA SER A 316 -20.48 -4.56 -0.22
C SER A 316 -20.38 -5.17 -1.63
N GLY A 317 -21.08 -6.28 -1.88
CA GLY A 317 -20.97 -7.01 -3.13
C GLY A 317 -19.50 -7.43 -3.37
N GLY A 318 -18.92 -7.05 -4.52
CA GLY A 318 -17.50 -7.28 -4.82
C GLY A 318 -16.53 -6.25 -4.24
N GLN A 319 -16.99 -5.25 -3.48
CA GLN A 319 -16.14 -4.22 -2.91
C GLN A 319 -15.52 -4.68 -1.59
N ALA A 320 -14.22 -4.50 -1.44
CA ALA A 320 -13.45 -4.90 -0.28
C ALA A 320 -12.41 -3.85 0.13
N VAL A 321 -12.02 -3.85 1.39
CA VAL A 321 -10.75 -3.26 1.83
C VAL A 321 -9.66 -4.29 1.56
N HIS A 322 -8.61 -3.92 0.81
CA HIS A 322 -7.51 -4.85 0.50
C HIS A 322 -6.20 -4.11 0.21
N TYR A 323 -5.08 -4.81 0.20
CA TYR A 323 -3.80 -4.27 -0.28
C TYR A 323 -3.85 -4.03 -1.79
N SER A 324 -3.28 -2.91 -2.23
CA SER A 324 -3.09 -2.59 -3.64
C SER A 324 -1.63 -2.24 -3.91
N ALA A 325 -0.95 -3.07 -4.69
CA ALA A 325 0.42 -2.81 -5.14
C ALA A 325 0.48 -1.58 -6.03
N ASP A 326 -0.55 -1.34 -6.85
CA ASP A 326 -0.66 -0.14 -7.67
C ASP A 326 -0.76 1.14 -6.82
N PHE A 327 -1.56 1.14 -5.76
CA PHE A 327 -1.61 2.28 -4.83
C PHE A 327 -0.28 2.48 -4.09
N ALA A 328 0.42 1.39 -3.73
CA ALA A 328 1.74 1.46 -3.11
C ALA A 328 2.80 2.02 -4.08
N ALA A 329 2.71 1.66 -5.38
CA ALA A 329 3.65 2.08 -6.41
C ALA A 329 3.44 3.52 -6.86
N ASN A 330 2.18 3.89 -7.17
CA ASN A 330 1.82 5.11 -7.90
C ASN A 330 1.13 6.16 -7.01
N GLY A 331 0.88 5.85 -5.73
CA GLY A 331 0.20 6.75 -4.81
C GLY A 331 -1.24 7.02 -5.23
N TYR A 332 -1.69 8.26 -5.07
CA TYR A 332 -3.07 8.66 -5.37
C TYR A 332 -3.37 8.85 -6.86
N GLY A 333 -2.41 8.60 -7.75
CA GLY A 333 -2.68 8.48 -9.18
C GLY A 333 -3.51 7.23 -9.47
N GLY A 334 -4.52 7.35 -10.36
CA GLY A 334 -5.45 6.26 -10.64
C GLY A 334 -6.52 6.04 -9.56
N ALA A 335 -7.30 4.98 -9.73
CA ALA A 335 -8.44 4.62 -8.88
C ALA A 335 -8.60 3.09 -8.79
N SER A 336 -9.50 2.62 -7.93
CA SER A 336 -9.96 1.22 -7.93
C SER A 336 -11.27 1.09 -8.74
N HIS A 337 -11.77 -0.13 -8.86
CA HIS A 337 -13.10 -0.42 -9.40
C HIS A 337 -14.15 -0.52 -8.27
N GLY A 338 -14.03 0.35 -7.26
CA GLY A 338 -14.96 0.44 -6.14
C GLY A 338 -14.39 -0.06 -4.81
N CYS A 339 -13.29 -0.77 -4.80
CA CYS A 339 -12.64 -1.23 -3.58
C CYS A 339 -11.98 -0.07 -2.79
N VAL A 340 -11.78 -0.29 -1.51
CA VAL A 340 -10.98 0.56 -0.63
C VAL A 340 -9.54 0.01 -0.65
N ASN A 341 -8.70 0.59 -1.48
CA ASN A 341 -7.31 0.19 -1.62
C ASN A 341 -6.45 0.71 -0.47
N VAL A 342 -5.65 -0.14 0.13
CA VAL A 342 -4.62 0.20 1.13
C VAL A 342 -3.24 0.01 0.51
N ARG A 343 -2.32 0.94 0.73
CA ARG A 343 -0.97 0.88 0.15
C ARG A 343 0.09 0.29 1.07
N ASP A 344 -0.11 0.26 2.37
CA ASP A 344 0.81 -0.36 3.32
C ASP A 344 0.38 -1.80 3.61
N LYS A 345 1.08 -2.76 2.98
CA LYS A 345 0.78 -4.19 3.08
C LYS A 345 0.84 -4.71 4.52
N LYS A 346 1.80 -4.23 5.33
CA LYS A 346 1.92 -4.65 6.73
C LYS A 346 0.76 -4.13 7.58
N LYS A 347 0.29 -2.91 7.32
CA LYS A 347 -0.85 -2.35 8.05
C LYS A 347 -2.15 -3.09 7.72
N VAL A 348 -2.43 -3.35 6.45
CA VAL A 348 -3.65 -4.08 6.08
C VAL A 348 -3.59 -5.55 6.50
N ALA A 349 -2.42 -6.18 6.50
CA ALA A 349 -2.23 -7.53 7.06
C ALA A 349 -2.59 -7.56 8.55
N ALA A 350 -2.05 -6.63 9.34
CA ALA A 350 -2.37 -6.52 10.77
C ALA A 350 -3.85 -6.17 11.01
N LEU A 351 -4.48 -5.37 10.14
CA LEU A 351 -5.92 -5.12 10.17
C LEU A 351 -6.71 -6.40 9.89
N PHE A 352 -6.33 -7.13 8.84
CA PHE A 352 -6.96 -8.37 8.43
C PHE A 352 -6.97 -9.41 9.57
N ASP A 353 -5.88 -9.53 10.33
CA ASP A 353 -5.78 -10.46 11.45
C ASP A 353 -6.71 -10.07 12.62
N GLN A 354 -6.97 -8.78 12.81
CA GLN A 354 -7.84 -8.27 13.88
C GLN A 354 -9.32 -8.27 13.53
N VAL A 355 -9.67 -7.93 12.29
CA VAL A 355 -11.06 -7.81 11.82
C VAL A 355 -11.72 -9.19 11.72
N ARG A 356 -12.99 -9.27 12.10
CA ARG A 356 -13.85 -10.46 12.07
C ARG A 356 -14.99 -10.24 11.09
N THR A 357 -15.54 -11.34 10.58
CA THR A 357 -16.85 -11.32 9.91
C THR A 357 -17.90 -10.79 10.90
N GLY A 358 -18.78 -9.88 10.45
CA GLY A 358 -19.73 -9.13 11.28
C GLY A 358 -19.19 -7.80 11.82
N ASP A 359 -17.88 -7.50 11.72
CA ASP A 359 -17.38 -6.18 12.10
C ASP A 359 -17.94 -5.11 11.16
N LYS A 360 -18.36 -3.99 11.74
CA LYS A 360 -19.00 -2.89 11.02
C LYS A 360 -18.02 -2.17 10.09
N VAL A 361 -18.53 -1.74 8.93
CA VAL A 361 -17.82 -0.87 7.98
C VAL A 361 -18.67 0.36 7.72
N VAL A 362 -18.14 1.53 8.02
CA VAL A 362 -18.81 2.82 7.75
C VAL A 362 -17.99 3.56 6.71
N VAL A 363 -18.60 3.84 5.56
CA VAL A 363 -17.99 4.66 4.49
C VAL A 363 -18.79 5.96 4.39
N TYR A 364 -18.08 7.10 4.51
CA TYR A 364 -18.71 8.43 4.56
C TYR A 364 -17.81 9.53 3.95
N TRP A 365 -18.40 10.69 3.67
CA TRP A 365 -17.70 11.92 3.25
C TRP A 365 -17.20 12.76 4.41
#